data_022fdfc420c5cf47b9ac827b8770c069
#
_entry.id   022fdfc420c5cf47b9ac827b8770c069
#
_cell.length_a   1.000
_cell.length_b   1.000
_cell.length_c   1.000
_cell.angle_alpha   90.00
_cell.angle_beta   90.00
_cell.angle_gamma   90.00
#
_symmetry.space_group_name_H-M   'P 1'
#
loop_
_entity.id
_entity.type
_entity.pdbx_description
1 polymer ?
#
loop_
_entity_poly.entity_id
_entity_poly.type
_entity_poly.pdbx_seq_one_letter_code
_entity_poly.pdbx_strand_id
1 'polypeptide(L)'
;MQAELDRVVDALGEFYSRETHLLEQDLGERTLTHRLAVYLESRFAGWEVDCDYNRLGERRLRLPKGSIVSTDDDIGKSVYPDIVVHRRIVPENLLAIEVRKAANHQPPDHDRHKLRAMTDPHLWHAYRMGVLLTLAKNHVAASEVYVGGVVDAPLSGWLAGRLKQAGLGASG
;
A
#
# COMPACT_ATOMS: atom_id res chain seq x y z
N MET A 1 -6.49 -13.29 4.26
CA MET A 1 -6.14 -11.87 4.51
C MET A 1 -5.10 -11.71 5.63
N GLN A 2 -5.26 -12.32 6.80
CA GLN A 2 -4.24 -12.21 7.87
C GLN A 2 -2.88 -12.78 7.45
N ALA A 3 -2.84 -13.89 6.73
CA ALA A 3 -1.58 -14.49 6.24
C ALA A 3 -0.83 -13.56 5.26
N GLU A 4 -1.55 -12.80 4.43
CA GLU A 4 -0.95 -11.81 3.55
C GLU A 4 -0.42 -10.61 4.34
N LEU A 5 -1.15 -10.18 5.39
CA LEU A 5 -0.70 -9.12 6.30
C LEU A 5 0.52 -9.57 7.13
N ASP A 6 0.61 -10.83 7.57
CA ASP A 6 1.82 -11.37 8.20
C ASP A 6 3.05 -11.24 7.28
N ARG A 7 2.89 -11.55 5.99
CA ARG A 7 3.97 -11.38 5.00
C ARG A 7 4.38 -9.91 4.85
N VAL A 8 3.44 -8.97 4.95
CA VAL A 8 3.74 -7.53 4.94
C VAL A 8 4.53 -7.15 6.20
N VAL A 9 4.15 -7.67 7.37
CA VAL A 9 4.89 -7.44 8.63
C VAL A 9 6.30 -8.01 8.55
N ASP A 10 6.49 -9.21 7.99
CA ASP A 10 7.81 -9.83 7.81
C ASP A 10 8.69 -9.00 6.84
N ALA A 11 8.11 -8.50 5.74
CA ALA A 11 8.81 -7.63 4.80
C ALA A 11 9.23 -6.30 5.46
N LEU A 12 8.34 -5.70 6.27
CA LEU A 12 8.66 -4.50 7.05
C LEU A 12 9.75 -4.76 8.09
N GLY A 13 9.77 -5.92 8.73
CA GLY A 13 10.83 -6.32 9.66
C GLY A 13 12.19 -6.33 8.98
N GLU A 14 12.29 -6.93 7.80
CA GLU A 14 13.52 -6.95 7.02
C GLU A 14 13.88 -5.55 6.51
N PHE A 15 12.91 -4.79 6.02
CA PHE A 15 13.08 -3.41 5.59
C PHE A 15 13.67 -2.54 6.72
N TYR A 16 13.10 -2.53 7.91
CA TYR A 16 13.60 -1.74 9.04
C TYR A 16 14.96 -2.22 9.54
N SER A 17 15.25 -3.51 9.45
CA SER A 17 16.56 -4.03 9.89
C SER A 17 17.70 -3.68 8.93
N ARG A 18 17.42 -3.51 7.64
CA ARG A 18 18.45 -3.31 6.59
C ARG A 18 18.54 -1.89 6.06
N GLU A 19 17.44 -1.13 6.11
CA GLU A 19 17.33 0.17 5.44
C GLU A 19 17.29 1.35 6.44
N THR A 20 17.81 1.16 7.66
CA THR A 20 17.87 2.20 8.69
C THR A 20 18.47 3.50 8.15
N HIS A 21 19.55 3.39 7.36
CA HIS A 21 20.21 4.53 6.75
C HIS A 21 19.29 5.37 5.85
N LEU A 22 18.42 4.72 5.06
CA LEU A 22 17.48 5.44 4.17
C LEU A 22 16.46 6.24 4.98
N LEU A 23 16.02 5.68 6.10
CA LEU A 23 15.05 6.32 7.00
C LEU A 23 15.67 7.47 7.79
N GLU A 24 16.94 7.33 8.22
CA GLU A 24 17.70 8.36 8.93
C GLU A 24 18.03 9.57 8.05
N GLN A 25 18.40 9.32 6.78
CA GLN A 25 18.73 10.36 5.80
C GLN A 25 17.49 11.05 5.20
N ASP A 26 16.30 10.69 5.66
CA ASP A 26 15.04 11.28 5.22
C ASP A 26 14.81 11.22 3.69
N LEU A 27 15.19 10.12 3.05
CA LEU A 27 15.02 9.94 1.61
C LEU A 27 13.55 9.97 1.19
N GLY A 28 13.31 10.24 -0.10
CA GLY A 28 11.96 10.37 -0.65
C GLY A 28 11.13 9.10 -0.53
N GLU A 29 9.81 9.24 -0.43
CA GLU A 29 8.84 8.14 -0.32
C GLU A 29 9.03 7.09 -1.42
N ARG A 30 9.32 7.51 -2.65
CA ARG A 30 9.57 6.60 -3.79
C ARG A 30 10.74 5.63 -3.55
N THR A 31 11.83 6.10 -2.90
CA THR A 31 12.97 5.22 -2.56
C THR A 31 12.56 4.19 -1.51
N LEU A 32 11.82 4.60 -0.48
CA LEU A 32 11.32 3.70 0.57
C LEU A 32 10.35 2.68 -0.02
N THR A 33 9.43 3.12 -0.86
CA THR A 33 8.46 2.29 -1.58
C THR A 33 9.17 1.21 -2.41
N HIS A 34 10.15 1.59 -3.24
CA HIS A 34 10.91 0.64 -4.04
C HIS A 34 11.65 -0.40 -3.18
N ARG A 35 12.30 0.03 -2.10
CA ARG A 35 13.01 -0.91 -1.21
C ARG A 35 12.05 -1.85 -0.49
N LEU A 36 10.91 -1.37 -0.02
CA LEU A 36 9.88 -2.22 0.59
C LEU A 36 9.35 -3.25 -0.43
N ALA A 37 9.13 -2.85 -1.68
CA ALA A 37 8.69 -3.76 -2.74
C ALA A 37 9.67 -4.93 -2.95
N VAL A 38 10.98 -4.69 -2.90
CA VAL A 38 12.02 -5.74 -2.99
C VAL A 38 11.86 -6.79 -1.88
N TYR A 39 11.56 -6.37 -0.66
CA TYR A 39 11.34 -7.31 0.45
C TYR A 39 10.00 -8.03 0.35
N LEU A 40 8.96 -7.37 -0.16
CA LEU A 40 7.67 -8.00 -0.44
C LEU A 40 7.78 -9.08 -1.51
N GLU A 41 8.56 -8.86 -2.57
CA GLU A 41 8.74 -9.84 -3.65
C GLU A 41 9.17 -11.21 -3.12
N SER A 42 10.11 -11.24 -2.17
CA SER A 42 10.56 -12.49 -1.54
C SER A 42 9.49 -13.18 -0.67
N ARG A 43 8.47 -12.46 -0.21
CA ARG A 43 7.39 -12.96 0.66
C ARG A 43 6.14 -13.40 -0.11
N PHE A 44 5.99 -12.95 -1.35
CA PHE A 44 4.81 -13.23 -2.18
C PHE A 44 5.17 -14.15 -3.36
N ALA A 45 5.82 -15.28 -3.07
CA ALA A 45 6.17 -16.27 -4.09
C ALA A 45 4.95 -16.66 -4.94
N GLY A 46 5.11 -16.63 -6.27
CA GLY A 46 4.05 -16.90 -7.23
C GLY A 46 3.13 -15.72 -7.55
N TRP A 47 3.46 -14.54 -7.04
CA TRP A 47 2.84 -13.26 -7.39
C TRP A 47 3.90 -12.32 -7.95
N GLU A 48 3.49 -11.38 -8.79
CA GLU A 48 4.31 -10.26 -9.20
C GLU A 48 4.15 -9.10 -8.19
N VAL A 49 5.26 -8.44 -7.84
CA VAL A 49 5.29 -7.24 -7.02
C VAL A 49 5.82 -6.09 -7.87
N ASP A 50 4.97 -5.10 -8.13
CA ASP A 50 5.31 -3.98 -8.97
C ASP A 50 5.12 -2.63 -8.26
N CYS A 51 5.98 -1.66 -8.56
CA CYS A 51 5.82 -0.28 -8.14
C CYS A 51 5.23 0.56 -9.27
N ASP A 52 4.46 1.60 -8.91
CA ASP A 52 3.87 2.55 -9.88
C ASP A 52 3.10 1.85 -11.02
N TYR A 53 2.52 0.68 -10.77
CA TYR A 53 1.86 -0.14 -11.78
C TYR A 53 0.39 0.23 -11.90
N ASN A 54 0.00 0.76 -13.06
CA ASN A 54 -1.36 1.25 -13.29
C ASN A 54 -2.11 0.51 -14.42
N ARG A 55 -1.79 -0.75 -14.66
CA ARG A 55 -2.45 -1.54 -15.70
C ARG A 55 -3.14 -2.77 -15.12
N LEU A 56 -4.19 -3.20 -15.79
CA LEU A 56 -4.79 -4.52 -15.67
C LEU A 56 -4.92 -5.08 -17.08
N GLY A 57 -3.99 -5.93 -17.48
CA GLY A 57 -3.80 -6.31 -18.87
C GLY A 57 -3.49 -5.07 -19.73
N GLU A 58 -4.28 -4.80 -20.76
CA GLU A 58 -4.10 -3.64 -21.65
C GLU A 58 -4.74 -2.34 -21.09
N ARG A 59 -5.55 -2.43 -20.05
CA ARG A 59 -6.31 -1.29 -19.51
C ARG A 59 -5.53 -0.56 -18.43
N ARG A 60 -5.63 0.79 -18.43
CA ARG A 60 -5.06 1.65 -17.38
C ARG A 60 -6.03 1.79 -16.22
N LEU A 61 -5.48 1.76 -14.99
CA LEU A 61 -6.24 2.08 -13.79
C LEU A 61 -6.60 3.58 -13.78
N ARG A 62 -7.87 3.88 -13.51
CA ARG A 62 -8.38 5.26 -13.43
C ARG A 62 -9.36 5.38 -12.28
N LEU A 63 -9.32 6.50 -11.59
CA LEU A 63 -10.37 6.84 -10.62
C LEU A 63 -11.66 7.25 -11.37
N PRO A 64 -12.83 6.96 -10.80
CA PRO A 64 -14.10 7.44 -11.33
C PRO A 64 -14.13 8.96 -11.50
N LYS A 65 -14.89 9.46 -12.48
CA LYS A 65 -15.16 10.90 -12.64
C LYS A 65 -15.74 11.48 -11.34
N GLY A 66 -15.28 12.67 -10.96
CA GLY A 66 -15.78 13.36 -9.74
C GLY A 66 -15.04 12.98 -8.46
N SER A 67 -13.96 12.18 -8.53
CA SER A 67 -13.07 12.02 -7.39
C SER A 67 -12.42 13.37 -7.03
N ILE A 68 -12.27 13.63 -5.73
CA ILE A 68 -11.79 14.92 -5.13
C ILE A 68 -10.40 15.36 -5.63
N VAL A 69 -9.73 14.52 -6.40
CA VAL A 69 -8.45 14.83 -7.00
C VAL A 69 -8.68 15.63 -8.28
N SER A 70 -8.67 16.96 -8.12
CA SER A 70 -8.74 17.94 -9.19
C SER A 70 -7.71 17.66 -10.29
N THR A 71 -8.18 17.35 -11.49
CA THR A 71 -7.45 17.56 -12.74
C THR A 71 -8.43 17.79 -13.87
N ASP A 72 -8.10 18.72 -14.75
CA ASP A 72 -8.84 19.14 -15.95
C ASP A 72 -8.97 18.04 -17.02
N ASP A 73 -8.92 16.75 -16.64
CA ASP A 73 -8.95 15.64 -17.56
C ASP A 73 -10.33 14.99 -17.59
N ASP A 74 -11.06 15.19 -18.66
CA ASP A 74 -12.40 14.65 -18.92
C ASP A 74 -12.53 13.11 -18.88
N ILE A 75 -11.40 12.39 -18.74
CA ILE A 75 -11.32 10.93 -18.90
C ILE A 75 -11.00 10.19 -17.57
N GLY A 76 -10.89 10.90 -16.45
CA GLY A 76 -10.46 10.35 -15.16
C GLY A 76 -8.93 10.26 -15.01
N LYS A 77 -8.43 10.51 -13.80
CA LYS A 77 -7.00 10.53 -13.51
C LYS A 77 -6.41 9.12 -13.52
N SER A 78 -5.29 8.93 -14.21
CA SER A 78 -4.49 7.71 -14.08
C SER A 78 -4.00 7.57 -12.63
N VAL A 79 -4.27 6.44 -12.01
CA VAL A 79 -3.88 6.14 -10.63
C VAL A 79 -2.70 5.20 -10.66
N TYR A 80 -1.68 5.56 -9.90
CA TYR A 80 -0.50 4.74 -9.69
C TYR A 80 -0.46 4.37 -8.21
N PRO A 81 -0.76 3.11 -7.86
CA PRO A 81 -0.49 2.61 -6.53
C PRO A 81 1.02 2.55 -6.30
N ASP A 82 1.46 2.79 -5.08
CA ASP A 82 2.89 2.75 -4.76
C ASP A 82 3.45 1.35 -4.96
N ILE A 83 2.76 0.32 -4.44
CA ILE A 83 3.12 -1.09 -4.62
C ILE A 83 1.86 -1.91 -4.86
N VAL A 84 1.95 -2.87 -5.76
CA VAL A 84 0.90 -3.88 -5.96
C VAL A 84 1.47 -5.29 -5.92
N VAL A 85 0.69 -6.22 -5.38
CA VAL A 85 0.90 -7.66 -5.48
C VAL A 85 -0.24 -8.22 -6.30
N HIS A 86 0.06 -8.76 -7.47
CA HIS A 86 -0.95 -9.13 -8.43
C HIS A 86 -0.46 -10.21 -9.42
N ARG A 87 -1.30 -10.52 -10.41
CA ARG A 87 -0.90 -11.28 -11.58
C ARG A 87 -1.04 -10.39 -12.81
N ARG A 88 0.04 -10.23 -13.58
CA ARG A 88 0.08 -9.30 -14.74
C ARG A 88 -0.81 -9.76 -15.89
N ILE A 89 -0.98 -11.05 -16.09
CA ILE A 89 -1.64 -11.64 -17.27
C ILE A 89 -3.12 -11.95 -17.01
N VAL A 90 -3.46 -12.30 -15.77
CA VAL A 90 -4.82 -12.63 -15.36
C VAL A 90 -5.35 -11.58 -14.37
N PRO A 91 -6.67 -11.35 -14.28
CA PRO A 91 -7.22 -10.32 -13.41
C PRO A 91 -7.26 -10.77 -11.93
N GLU A 92 -6.11 -11.15 -11.40
CA GLU A 92 -5.94 -11.52 -10.00
C GLU A 92 -5.14 -10.44 -9.28
N ASN A 93 -5.84 -9.59 -8.55
CA ASN A 93 -5.29 -8.47 -7.80
C ASN A 93 -5.37 -8.77 -6.30
N LEU A 94 -4.24 -9.05 -5.67
CA LEU A 94 -4.20 -9.49 -4.28
C LEU A 94 -4.15 -8.32 -3.31
N LEU A 95 -3.16 -7.44 -3.48
CA LEU A 95 -2.85 -6.40 -2.50
C LEU A 95 -2.39 -5.12 -3.19
N ALA A 96 -2.94 -3.98 -2.76
CA ALA A 96 -2.46 -2.65 -3.10
C ALA A 96 -1.92 -1.98 -1.83
N ILE A 97 -0.75 -1.37 -1.90
CA ILE A 97 -0.12 -0.68 -0.76
C ILE A 97 0.18 0.76 -1.15
N GLU A 98 -0.20 1.68 -0.28
CA GLU A 98 0.24 3.08 -0.30
C GLU A 98 1.21 3.30 0.86
N VAL A 99 2.32 3.96 0.58
CA VAL A 99 3.40 4.21 1.53
C VAL A 99 3.59 5.71 1.68
N ARG A 100 3.54 6.18 2.91
CA ARG A 100 3.83 7.56 3.22
C ARG A 100 4.79 7.68 4.40
N LYS A 101 5.50 8.79 4.47
CA LYS A 101 6.36 9.11 5.62
C LYS A 101 5.56 9.77 6.73
N ALA A 102 5.87 9.48 7.97
CA ALA A 102 5.29 10.18 9.12
C ALA A 102 5.60 11.68 9.12
N ALA A 103 6.71 12.09 8.50
CA ALA A 103 7.09 13.50 8.29
C ALA A 103 6.31 14.19 7.16
N ASN A 104 5.50 13.45 6.38
CA ASN A 104 4.65 14.03 5.35
C ASN A 104 3.41 14.66 6.00
N HIS A 105 3.36 15.99 6.03
CA HIS A 105 2.27 16.76 6.64
C HIS A 105 1.02 16.88 5.76
N GLN A 106 1.05 16.40 4.52
CA GLN A 106 -0.15 16.37 3.67
C GLN A 106 -1.16 15.38 4.24
N PRO A 107 -2.47 15.70 4.22
CA PRO A 107 -3.50 14.77 4.66
C PRO A 107 -3.44 13.45 3.86
N PRO A 108 -3.68 12.29 4.50
CA PRO A 108 -3.67 10.98 3.83
C PRO A 108 -4.90 10.72 2.95
N ASP A 109 -5.77 11.71 2.77
CA ASP A 109 -7.08 11.53 2.11
C ASP A 109 -6.97 11.09 0.65
N HIS A 110 -5.91 11.53 -0.05
CA HIS A 110 -5.65 11.07 -1.41
C HIS A 110 -5.33 9.58 -1.45
N ASP A 111 -4.44 9.10 -0.58
CA ASP A 111 -4.04 7.69 -0.50
C ASP A 111 -5.20 6.81 -0.03
N ARG A 112 -5.97 7.29 0.94
CA ARG A 112 -7.21 6.65 1.38
C ARG A 112 -8.23 6.53 0.25
N HIS A 113 -8.39 7.59 -0.55
CA HIS A 113 -9.30 7.58 -1.69
C HIS A 113 -8.86 6.57 -2.76
N LYS A 114 -7.55 6.52 -3.06
CA LYS A 114 -6.99 5.52 -3.97
C LYS A 114 -7.29 4.10 -3.48
N LEU A 115 -6.98 3.78 -2.22
CA LEU A 115 -7.18 2.44 -1.67
C LEU A 115 -8.66 2.02 -1.63
N ARG A 116 -9.58 2.95 -1.33
CA ARG A 116 -11.02 2.69 -1.41
C ARG A 116 -11.43 2.32 -2.84
N ALA A 117 -11.02 3.11 -3.83
CA ALA A 117 -11.34 2.83 -5.21
C ALA A 117 -10.69 1.53 -5.70
N MET A 118 -9.45 1.24 -5.30
CA MET A 118 -8.74 0.03 -5.72
C MET A 118 -9.32 -1.26 -5.13
N THR A 119 -9.93 -1.18 -3.95
CA THR A 119 -10.53 -2.34 -3.29
C THR A 119 -12.04 -2.46 -3.49
N ASP A 120 -12.66 -1.51 -4.20
CA ASP A 120 -14.09 -1.54 -4.52
C ASP A 120 -14.37 -2.70 -5.49
N PRO A 121 -15.22 -3.69 -5.12
CA PRO A 121 -15.54 -4.84 -5.96
C PRO A 121 -16.37 -4.47 -7.21
N HIS A 122 -16.96 -3.29 -7.25
CA HIS A 122 -17.70 -2.78 -8.40
C HIS A 122 -16.79 -2.13 -9.45
N LEU A 123 -15.54 -1.86 -9.10
CA LEU A 123 -14.52 -1.37 -10.00
C LEU A 123 -13.67 -2.55 -10.50
N TRP A 124 -13.26 -2.47 -11.73
CA TRP A 124 -12.65 -3.59 -12.44
C TRP A 124 -11.23 -3.99 -12.01
N HIS A 125 -10.54 -3.17 -11.22
CA HIS A 125 -9.25 -3.53 -10.61
C HIS A 125 -9.39 -4.30 -9.29
N ALA A 126 -10.48 -4.10 -8.54
CA ALA A 126 -10.95 -4.87 -7.39
C ALA A 126 -9.86 -5.66 -6.63
N TYR A 127 -8.85 -4.95 -6.10
CA TYR A 127 -7.85 -5.60 -5.25
C TYR A 127 -8.53 -6.20 -4.04
N ARG A 128 -8.14 -7.43 -3.69
CA ARG A 128 -8.72 -8.15 -2.56
C ARG A 128 -8.52 -7.42 -1.24
N MET A 129 -7.42 -6.64 -1.12
CA MET A 129 -7.09 -5.86 0.06
C MET A 129 -6.21 -4.67 -0.30
N GLY A 130 -6.38 -3.56 0.43
CA GLY A 130 -5.51 -2.39 0.40
C GLY A 130 -4.86 -2.16 1.75
N VAL A 131 -3.66 -1.62 1.78
CA VAL A 131 -2.96 -1.26 3.02
C VAL A 131 -2.34 0.13 2.87
N LEU A 132 -2.64 1.03 3.80
CA LEU A 132 -1.94 2.29 3.96
C LEU A 132 -0.91 2.14 5.08
N LEU A 133 0.34 2.46 4.79
CA LEU A 133 1.45 2.42 5.75
C LEU A 133 2.03 3.81 5.94
N THR A 134 2.08 4.27 7.19
CA THR A 134 2.80 5.49 7.55
C THR A 134 4.10 5.12 8.25
N LEU A 135 5.23 5.35 7.58
CA LEU A 135 6.55 4.94 8.04
C LEU A 135 7.23 6.09 8.80
N ALA A 136 7.61 5.85 10.05
CA ALA A 136 8.52 6.67 10.83
C ALA A 136 9.95 6.11 10.71
N LYS A 137 10.93 6.78 11.30
CA LYS A 137 12.34 6.41 11.18
C LYS A 137 12.65 4.98 11.64
N ASN A 138 12.00 4.50 12.68
CA ASN A 138 12.32 3.22 13.34
C ASN A 138 11.08 2.34 13.59
N HIS A 139 9.90 2.75 13.13
CA HIS A 139 8.66 2.02 13.32
C HIS A 139 7.59 2.43 12.30
N VAL A 140 6.53 1.65 12.20
CA VAL A 140 5.30 2.00 11.48
C VAL A 140 4.43 2.85 12.41
N ALA A 141 4.29 4.13 12.10
CA ALA A 141 3.56 5.09 12.93
C ALA A 141 2.04 4.86 12.88
N ALA A 142 1.51 4.45 11.70
CA ALA A 142 0.10 4.12 11.52
C ALA A 142 -0.08 3.12 10.38
N SER A 143 -1.15 2.33 10.44
CA SER A 143 -1.56 1.43 9.38
C SER A 143 -3.08 1.35 9.30
N GLU A 144 -3.60 1.29 8.07
CA GLU A 144 -5.03 1.09 7.79
C GLU A 144 -5.19 -0.03 6.76
N VAL A 145 -6.21 -0.86 6.91
CA VAL A 145 -6.54 -1.93 5.95
C VAL A 145 -7.89 -1.63 5.30
N TYR A 146 -7.97 -1.87 4.00
CA TYR A 146 -9.15 -1.62 3.17
C TYR A 146 -9.60 -2.92 2.53
N VAL A 147 -10.90 -3.21 2.60
CA VAL A 147 -11.56 -4.34 1.96
C VAL A 147 -12.91 -3.88 1.43
N GLY A 148 -13.24 -4.21 0.20
CA GLY A 148 -14.55 -3.87 -0.37
C GLY A 148 -14.82 -2.36 -0.46
N GLY A 149 -13.80 -1.52 -0.68
CA GLY A 149 -13.93 -0.07 -0.81
C GLY A 149 -14.02 0.69 0.52
N VAL A 150 -13.92 0.02 1.66
CA VAL A 150 -14.03 0.65 3.00
C VAL A 150 -12.88 0.24 3.91
N VAL A 151 -12.66 1.02 4.96
CA VAL A 151 -11.71 0.64 6.03
C VAL A 151 -12.25 -0.59 6.76
N ASP A 152 -11.44 -1.64 6.85
CA ASP A 152 -11.70 -2.80 7.69
C ASP A 152 -11.05 -2.58 9.08
N ALA A 153 -11.84 -2.12 10.04
CA ALA A 153 -11.34 -1.81 11.38
C ALA A 153 -10.80 -3.04 12.12
N PRO A 154 -11.44 -4.25 12.06
CA PRO A 154 -10.88 -5.46 12.63
C PRO A 154 -9.49 -5.83 12.09
N LEU A 155 -9.31 -5.83 10.76
CA LEU A 155 -8.01 -6.13 10.15
C LEU A 155 -6.97 -5.03 10.41
N SER A 156 -7.38 -3.77 10.45
CA SER A 156 -6.49 -2.65 10.82
C SER A 156 -5.97 -2.81 12.26
N GLY A 157 -6.86 -3.14 13.20
CA GLY A 157 -6.49 -3.41 14.58
C GLY A 157 -5.59 -4.64 14.72
N TRP A 158 -5.89 -5.70 13.96
CA TRP A 158 -5.05 -6.89 13.91
C TRP A 158 -3.64 -6.59 13.39
N LEU A 159 -3.52 -5.85 12.27
CA LEU A 159 -2.24 -5.45 11.70
C LEU A 159 -1.42 -4.60 12.68
N ALA A 160 -2.05 -3.60 13.31
CA ALA A 160 -1.39 -2.77 14.33
C ALA A 160 -0.86 -3.61 15.50
N GLY A 161 -1.64 -4.59 15.97
CA GLY A 161 -1.23 -5.54 17.01
C GLY A 161 -0.03 -6.40 16.59
N ARG A 162 -0.04 -6.91 15.35
CA ARG A 162 1.08 -7.71 14.79
C ARG A 162 2.35 -6.88 14.63
N LEU A 163 2.25 -5.64 14.15
CA LEU A 163 3.38 -4.72 14.07
C LEU A 163 3.97 -4.46 15.47
N LYS A 164 3.14 -4.25 16.47
CA LYS A 164 3.59 -4.07 17.86
C LYS A 164 4.31 -5.31 18.39
N GLN A 165 3.76 -6.51 18.17
CA GLN A 165 4.38 -7.79 18.56
C GLN A 165 5.73 -8.01 17.87
N ALA A 166 5.88 -7.57 16.64
CA ALA A 166 7.14 -7.63 15.89
C ALA A 166 8.16 -6.52 16.27
N GLY A 167 7.82 -5.64 17.23
CA GLY A 167 8.68 -4.51 17.60
C GLY A 167 8.71 -3.39 16.57
N LEU A 168 7.76 -3.38 15.63
CA LEU A 168 7.66 -2.42 14.52
C LEU A 168 6.54 -1.39 14.72
N GLY A 169 5.71 -1.53 15.72
CA GLY A 169 4.62 -0.58 16.03
C GLY A 169 5.11 0.60 16.87
N ALA A 170 4.32 1.70 16.89
CA ALA A 170 4.59 2.82 17.77
C ALA A 170 4.61 2.34 19.24
N SER A 171 5.62 2.78 19.99
CA SER A 171 5.66 2.64 21.44
C SER A 171 4.54 3.51 22.02
N GLY A 172 3.60 2.90 22.76
CA GLY A 172 2.53 3.62 23.43
C GLY A 172 3.05 4.44 24.60
#